data_64b745a2df5ba4f7c4000c6f719a45fc
#
_entry.id   64b745a2df5ba4f7c4000c6f719a45fc
#
_cell.length_a   1.000
_cell.length_b   1.000
_cell.length_c   1.000
_cell.angle_alpha   90.00
_cell.angle_beta   90.00
_cell.angle_gamma   90.00
#
_symmetry.space_group_name_H-M   'P 1'
#
loop_
_entity.id
_entity.type
_entity.pdbx_description
1 polymer ?
#
loop_
_entity_poly.entity_id
_entity_poly.type
_entity_poly.pdbx_seq_one_letter_code
_entity_poly.pdbx_strand_id
1 'polypeptide(L)'
;MRGPSDFDLRHQINSNWVYDLPFGRGRRFGHDWNRGTDLLLGGWELAGIYRWTSDFPFSVDAGGTYNTNFELEGKSVQIGHVQQGLTYVDGLPYAFNIGAAGLLNPSGYWGTVLRLPYPGESGRRNNFRGQGYFGIDAGVNKNFHITERQILSFSAYAYNLTNSLRFDAGTLTNNSAFTNPSTIGLYSGTLTKPRVMEFTLRYEF
;
A
#
# COMPACT_ATOMS: atom_id res chain seq x y z
N MET A 1 -10.46 25.38 10.69
CA MET A 1 -10.23 23.95 11.00
C MET A 1 -8.73 23.68 11.07
N ARG A 2 -8.22 23.03 12.10
CA ARG A 2 -6.81 22.61 12.19
C ARG A 2 -6.73 21.08 12.11
N GLY A 3 -5.77 20.57 11.33
CA GLY A 3 -5.52 19.15 11.17
C GLY A 3 -4.33 18.88 10.25
N PRO A 4 -3.84 17.66 10.18
CA PRO A 4 -2.80 17.25 9.23
C PRO A 4 -3.22 17.53 7.79
N SER A 5 -2.23 17.72 6.90
CA SER A 5 -2.47 17.77 5.45
C SER A 5 -2.95 16.42 4.93
N ASP A 6 -3.63 16.41 3.79
CA ASP A 6 -4.01 15.15 3.11
C ASP A 6 -2.79 14.33 2.64
N PHE A 7 -1.63 14.98 2.56
CA PHE A 7 -0.34 14.38 2.20
C PHE A 7 0.57 14.12 3.41
N ASP A 8 0.03 14.15 4.63
CA ASP A 8 0.82 13.93 5.84
C ASP A 8 1.22 12.46 5.99
N LEU A 9 2.37 12.12 5.42
CA LEU A 9 3.06 10.84 5.62
C LEU A 9 4.11 10.99 6.71
N ARG A 10 3.93 10.29 7.82
CA ARG A 10 4.87 10.38 8.96
C ARG A 10 6.20 9.73 8.66
N HIS A 11 6.18 8.64 7.91
CA HIS A 11 7.37 7.87 7.56
C HIS A 11 7.26 7.35 6.13
N GLN A 12 8.37 7.42 5.41
CA GLN A 12 8.51 6.86 4.07
C GLN A 12 9.89 6.24 3.94
N ILE A 13 9.95 5.02 3.43
CA ILE A 13 11.19 4.31 3.13
C ILE A 13 11.17 3.89 1.67
N ASN A 14 12.17 4.33 0.93
CA ASN A 14 12.44 3.88 -0.43
C ASN A 14 13.86 3.35 -0.49
N SER A 15 14.03 2.16 -1.03
CA SER A 15 15.34 1.55 -1.20
C SER A 15 15.43 0.91 -2.59
N ASN A 16 16.51 1.24 -3.31
CA ASN A 16 16.87 0.61 -4.57
C ASN A 16 18.17 -0.13 -4.37
N TRP A 17 18.29 -1.33 -4.89
CA TRP A 17 19.49 -2.13 -4.76
C TRP A 17 19.75 -2.97 -6.01
N VAL A 18 21.04 -3.19 -6.26
CA VAL A 18 21.56 -4.14 -7.24
C VAL A 18 22.63 -4.93 -6.52
N TYR A 19 22.61 -6.24 -6.63
CA TYR A 19 23.52 -7.13 -5.95
C TYR A 19 23.98 -8.26 -6.87
N ASP A 20 25.27 -8.27 -7.19
CA ASP A 20 25.90 -9.39 -7.85
C ASP A 20 26.05 -10.57 -6.89
N LEU A 21 25.48 -11.71 -7.20
CA LEU A 21 25.64 -12.90 -6.37
C LEU A 21 27.11 -13.33 -6.35
N PRO A 22 27.64 -13.63 -5.15
CA PRO A 22 29.04 -13.97 -4.99
C PRO A 22 29.36 -15.43 -5.38
N PHE A 23 28.60 -15.97 -6.34
CA PHE A 23 28.77 -17.35 -6.84
C PHE A 23 29.30 -17.34 -8.26
N GLY A 24 30.24 -18.28 -8.56
CA GLY A 24 30.79 -18.49 -9.88
C GLY A 24 32.31 -18.40 -9.96
N ARG A 25 32.86 -18.65 -11.13
CA ARG A 25 34.30 -18.56 -11.39
C ARG A 25 34.81 -17.13 -11.15
N GLY A 26 35.89 -17.03 -10.39
CA GLY A 26 36.45 -15.72 -9.98
C GLY A 26 35.64 -14.98 -8.92
N ARG A 27 34.59 -15.59 -8.37
CA ARG A 27 33.78 -15.05 -7.27
C ARG A 27 34.19 -15.71 -5.94
N ARG A 28 33.65 -15.23 -4.82
CA ARG A 28 33.98 -15.72 -3.47
C ARG A 28 33.62 -17.19 -3.26
N PHE A 29 32.54 -17.65 -3.89
CA PHE A 29 32.05 -19.03 -3.79
C PHE A 29 31.96 -19.65 -5.17
N GLY A 30 32.43 -20.90 -5.31
CA GLY A 30 32.38 -21.62 -6.57
C GLY A 30 33.49 -21.26 -7.56
N HIS A 31 34.65 -20.78 -7.07
CA HIS A 31 35.79 -20.41 -7.91
C HIS A 31 36.34 -21.59 -8.73
N ASP A 32 36.20 -22.81 -8.21
CA ASP A 32 36.66 -24.07 -8.87
C ASP A 32 35.54 -24.78 -9.65
N TRP A 33 34.39 -24.14 -9.83
CA TRP A 33 33.32 -24.78 -10.60
C TRP A 33 33.74 -25.11 -12.03
N ASN A 34 33.28 -26.26 -12.50
CA ASN A 34 33.40 -26.54 -13.92
C ASN A 34 32.57 -25.59 -14.77
N ARG A 35 32.85 -25.52 -16.05
CA ARG A 35 32.20 -24.57 -16.99
C ARG A 35 30.66 -24.73 -16.99
N GLY A 36 30.16 -25.96 -16.91
CA GLY A 36 28.72 -26.23 -16.93
C GLY A 36 28.01 -25.72 -15.67
N THR A 37 28.60 -25.99 -14.48
CA THR A 37 28.06 -25.52 -13.20
C THR A 37 28.08 -23.99 -13.11
N ASP A 38 29.18 -23.37 -13.52
CA ASP A 38 29.32 -21.92 -13.54
C ASP A 38 28.34 -21.28 -14.51
N LEU A 39 28.13 -21.87 -15.68
CA LEU A 39 27.14 -21.40 -16.64
C LEU A 39 25.73 -21.39 -16.07
N LEU A 40 25.37 -22.33 -15.20
CA LEU A 40 24.02 -22.40 -14.60
C LEU A 40 23.90 -21.56 -13.32
N LEU A 41 24.86 -21.65 -12.42
CA LEU A 41 24.76 -21.11 -11.06
C LEU A 41 25.55 -19.82 -10.83
N GLY A 42 26.59 -19.55 -11.65
CA GLY A 42 27.42 -18.35 -11.51
C GLY A 42 26.84 -17.13 -12.21
N GLY A 43 27.31 -15.94 -11.83
CA GLY A 43 27.06 -14.69 -12.54
C GLY A 43 25.62 -14.19 -12.57
N TRP A 44 24.83 -14.51 -11.56
CA TRP A 44 23.51 -13.94 -11.36
C TRP A 44 23.59 -12.58 -10.68
N GLU A 45 22.77 -11.66 -11.13
CA GLU A 45 22.54 -10.34 -10.55
C GLU A 45 21.10 -10.26 -10.06
N LEU A 46 20.93 -9.73 -8.85
CA LEU A 46 19.63 -9.40 -8.28
C LEU A 46 19.47 -7.89 -8.24
N ALA A 47 18.30 -7.41 -8.62
CA ALA A 47 17.93 -6.01 -8.51
C ALA A 47 16.57 -5.88 -7.85
N GLY A 48 16.33 -4.80 -7.11
CA GLY A 48 15.03 -4.59 -6.52
C GLY A 48 14.77 -3.18 -6.07
N ILE A 49 13.48 -2.91 -5.88
CA ILE A 49 12.95 -1.66 -5.36
C ILE A 49 12.01 -2.02 -4.21
N TYR A 50 12.30 -1.48 -3.05
CA TYR A 50 11.44 -1.55 -1.88
C TYR A 50 10.83 -0.19 -1.62
N ARG A 51 9.52 -0.15 -1.42
CA ARG A 51 8.77 1.06 -1.06
C ARG A 51 7.82 0.77 0.08
N TRP A 52 7.90 1.59 1.10
CA TRP A 52 6.99 1.54 2.23
C TRP A 52 6.64 2.95 2.69
N THR A 53 5.37 3.17 3.01
CA THR A 53 4.91 4.39 3.65
C THR A 53 4.07 4.07 4.86
N SER A 54 4.09 4.97 5.83
CA SER A 54 3.12 4.95 6.91
C SER A 54 1.72 5.25 6.39
N ASP A 55 0.75 5.10 7.27
CA ASP A 55 -0.66 5.26 6.99
C ASP A 55 -1.01 6.65 6.47
N PHE A 56 -1.89 6.71 5.48
CA PHE A 56 -2.42 7.96 4.91
C PHE A 56 -3.52 8.53 5.79
N PRO A 57 -3.57 9.86 5.97
CA PRO A 57 -4.62 10.51 6.73
C PRO A 57 -5.93 10.56 5.97
N PHE A 58 -7.04 10.49 6.70
CA PHE A 58 -8.36 10.75 6.15
C PHE A 58 -9.31 11.34 7.20
N SER A 59 -10.40 11.93 6.72
CA SER A 59 -11.47 12.50 7.53
C SER A 59 -12.75 11.69 7.39
N VAL A 60 -13.60 11.74 8.36
CA VAL A 60 -15.01 11.33 8.21
C VAL A 60 -15.87 12.58 8.12
N ASP A 61 -16.56 12.71 7.01
CA ASP A 61 -17.36 13.89 6.71
C ASP A 61 -18.76 13.79 7.30
N ALA A 62 -19.31 14.92 7.71
CA ALA A 62 -20.66 15.03 8.22
C ALA A 62 -21.69 15.36 7.14
N GLY A 63 -21.25 15.42 5.89
CA GLY A 63 -22.06 15.87 4.75
C GLY A 63 -22.35 17.37 4.77
N GLY A 64 -23.25 17.80 3.89
CA GLY A 64 -23.67 19.19 3.77
C GLY A 64 -24.59 19.72 4.89
N THR A 65 -24.81 18.90 5.92
CA THR A 65 -25.70 19.25 7.04
C THR A 65 -24.95 20.07 8.06
N TYR A 66 -25.49 21.21 8.43
CA TYR A 66 -24.91 22.15 9.41
C TYR A 66 -23.54 22.72 9.01
N ASN A 67 -23.34 22.99 7.73
CA ASN A 67 -22.16 23.72 7.29
C ASN A 67 -22.08 25.07 8.01
N THR A 68 -20.96 25.31 8.65
CA THR A 68 -20.72 26.56 9.37
C THR A 68 -19.43 27.17 8.86
N ASN A 69 -19.33 28.49 8.97
CA ASN A 69 -18.11 29.23 8.66
C ASN A 69 -17.56 29.04 7.23
N PHE A 70 -18.44 29.04 6.24
CA PHE A 70 -18.07 28.92 4.82
C PHE A 70 -17.44 27.58 4.41
N GLU A 71 -17.54 26.54 5.22
CA GLU A 71 -17.15 25.20 4.82
C GLU A 71 -18.24 24.54 3.99
N LEU A 72 -17.88 23.96 2.85
CA LEU A 72 -18.81 23.22 1.99
C LEU A 72 -19.26 21.90 2.62
N GLU A 73 -18.40 21.31 3.45
CA GLU A 73 -18.64 20.05 4.15
C GLU A 73 -18.13 20.11 5.60
N GLY A 74 -19.00 19.83 6.54
CA GLY A 74 -18.61 19.69 7.95
C GLY A 74 -17.87 18.36 8.18
N LYS A 75 -16.92 18.34 9.11
CA LYS A 75 -16.29 17.09 9.58
C LYS A 75 -17.01 16.55 10.81
N SER A 76 -17.16 15.23 10.89
CA SER A 76 -17.75 14.57 12.04
C SER A 76 -16.92 14.80 13.31
N VAL A 77 -17.61 14.95 14.44
CA VAL A 77 -16.97 15.14 15.74
C VAL A 77 -16.76 13.79 16.40
N GLN A 78 -15.52 13.50 16.72
CA GLN A 78 -15.17 12.29 17.47
C GLN A 78 -15.46 12.52 18.96
N ILE A 79 -16.31 11.69 19.55
CA ILE A 79 -16.70 11.73 20.96
C ILE A 79 -16.27 10.48 21.73
N GLY A 80 -15.89 9.43 21.05
CA GLY A 80 -15.42 8.18 21.64
C GLY A 80 -14.13 7.68 21.02
N HIS A 81 -13.60 6.56 21.52
CA HIS A 81 -12.41 5.93 20.97
C HIS A 81 -12.74 5.20 19.67
N VAL A 82 -11.94 5.45 18.64
CA VAL A 82 -12.03 4.77 17.35
C VAL A 82 -10.86 3.80 17.23
N GLN A 83 -11.15 2.50 17.15
CA GLN A 83 -10.15 1.52 16.79
C GLN A 83 -9.89 1.59 15.28
N GLN A 84 -8.71 2.07 14.91
CA GLN A 84 -8.26 2.11 13.51
C GLN A 84 -7.53 0.81 13.16
N GLY A 85 -7.72 0.35 11.95
CA GLY A 85 -7.06 -0.85 11.43
C GLY A 85 -7.90 -1.51 10.34
N LEU A 86 -7.24 -2.28 9.48
CA LEU A 86 -7.93 -3.02 8.44
C LEU A 86 -8.79 -4.13 9.05
N THR A 87 -10.07 -4.10 8.78
CA THR A 87 -11.04 -5.12 9.17
C THR A 87 -11.86 -5.55 7.97
N TYR A 88 -12.25 -6.80 7.93
CA TYR A 88 -13.16 -7.32 6.90
C TYR A 88 -14.52 -7.65 7.52
N VAL A 89 -15.58 -7.11 6.90
CA VAL A 89 -16.96 -7.42 7.26
C VAL A 89 -17.67 -7.88 5.97
N ASP A 90 -18.21 -9.07 5.97
CA ASP A 90 -18.82 -9.69 4.80
C ASP A 90 -17.92 -9.68 3.54
N GLY A 91 -16.60 -9.83 3.76
CA GLY A 91 -15.59 -9.79 2.69
C GLY A 91 -15.21 -8.40 2.22
N LEU A 92 -15.80 -7.34 2.74
CA LEU A 92 -15.49 -5.95 2.39
C LEU A 92 -14.45 -5.36 3.35
N PRO A 93 -13.46 -4.61 2.83
CA PRO A 93 -12.38 -4.03 3.64
C PRO A 93 -12.78 -2.68 4.24
N TYR A 94 -12.58 -2.52 5.54
CA TYR A 94 -12.85 -1.29 6.27
C TYR A 94 -11.61 -0.78 7.00
N ALA A 95 -11.47 0.54 7.11
CA ALA A 95 -10.38 1.22 7.81
C ALA A 95 -10.56 1.25 9.34
N PHE A 96 -11.71 0.84 9.84
CA PHE A 96 -12.01 0.82 11.26
C PHE A 96 -12.15 -0.62 11.75
N ASN A 97 -11.43 -0.94 12.81
CA ASN A 97 -11.62 -2.21 13.52
C ASN A 97 -12.78 -2.05 14.50
N ILE A 98 -13.98 -2.07 13.97
CA ILE A 98 -15.20 -2.04 14.76
C ILE A 98 -15.68 -3.48 14.78
N GLY A 99 -15.71 -4.10 15.94
CA GLY A 99 -16.25 -5.45 16.07
C GLY A 99 -17.55 -5.57 15.28
N ALA A 100 -17.83 -6.71 14.70
CA ALA A 100 -18.90 -6.96 13.73
C ALA A 100 -20.28 -6.35 14.09
N ALA A 101 -20.54 -6.11 15.37
CA ALA A 101 -21.75 -5.43 15.87
C ALA A 101 -21.74 -3.91 15.65
N GLY A 102 -20.58 -3.28 15.54
CA GLY A 102 -20.47 -1.82 15.48
C GLY A 102 -20.66 -1.23 14.10
N LEU A 103 -20.12 -1.87 13.05
CA LEU A 103 -20.26 -1.40 11.66
C LEU A 103 -21.65 -1.65 11.09
N LEU A 104 -22.28 -2.74 11.49
CA LEU A 104 -23.59 -3.14 11.02
C LEU A 104 -24.74 -2.47 11.80
N ASN A 105 -24.41 -1.78 12.91
CA ASN A 105 -25.38 -1.00 13.66
C ASN A 105 -25.02 0.49 13.59
N PRO A 106 -25.49 1.20 12.57
CA PRO A 106 -25.25 2.65 12.41
C PRO A 106 -25.67 3.46 13.62
N SER A 107 -26.73 3.04 14.30
CA SER A 107 -27.22 3.68 15.53
C SER A 107 -26.25 3.53 16.69
N GLY A 108 -25.45 2.47 16.72
CA GLY A 108 -24.49 2.23 17.81
C GLY A 108 -23.18 2.99 17.65
N TYR A 109 -22.75 3.27 16.43
CA TYR A 109 -21.50 3.99 16.16
C TYR A 109 -21.68 5.51 16.15
N TRP A 110 -22.74 5.97 15.48
CA TRP A 110 -23.16 7.34 15.53
C TRP A 110 -23.84 7.62 16.87
N GLY A 111 -23.39 8.68 17.51
CA GLY A 111 -23.83 9.05 18.85
C GLY A 111 -22.97 8.50 19.97
N THR A 112 -22.20 7.41 19.75
CA THR A 112 -21.28 6.86 20.77
C THR A 112 -19.82 7.16 20.48
N VAL A 113 -19.41 7.17 19.21
CA VAL A 113 -18.02 7.37 18.79
C VAL A 113 -17.86 8.57 17.88
N LEU A 114 -18.76 8.73 16.93
CA LEU A 114 -18.84 9.87 16.03
C LEU A 114 -20.24 10.49 16.13
N ARG A 115 -20.29 11.80 15.99
CA ARG A 115 -21.54 12.54 15.86
C ARG A 115 -21.43 13.65 14.84
N LEU A 116 -22.56 14.17 14.44
CA LEU A 116 -22.59 15.40 13.67
C LEU A 116 -22.11 16.59 14.48
N PRO A 117 -21.49 17.58 13.83
CA PRO A 117 -21.22 18.85 14.46
C PRO A 117 -22.53 19.57 14.79
N TYR A 118 -22.55 20.29 15.90
CA TYR A 118 -23.60 21.27 16.16
C TYR A 118 -23.40 22.53 15.30
N PRO A 119 -24.40 23.37 15.12
CA PRO A 119 -24.24 24.67 14.46
C PRO A 119 -23.08 25.47 15.10
N GLY A 120 -22.12 25.89 14.27
CA GLY A 120 -20.90 26.58 14.72
C GLY A 120 -19.74 25.67 15.14
N GLU A 121 -19.92 24.35 15.14
CA GLU A 121 -18.90 23.37 15.46
C GLU A 121 -18.39 22.68 14.18
N SER A 122 -17.12 22.26 14.17
CA SER A 122 -16.56 21.39 13.15
C SER A 122 -15.63 20.36 13.80
N GLY A 123 -15.67 19.13 13.30
CA GLY A 123 -14.73 18.09 13.69
C GLY A 123 -13.31 18.37 13.19
N ARG A 124 -12.39 17.48 13.52
CA ARG A 124 -11.00 17.58 13.11
C ARG A 124 -10.80 17.00 11.71
N ARG A 125 -10.03 17.71 10.88
CA ARG A 125 -9.57 17.19 9.59
C ARG A 125 -8.46 16.17 9.81
N ASN A 126 -8.50 15.07 9.03
CA ASN A 126 -7.43 14.09 8.94
C ASN A 126 -6.98 13.49 10.29
N ASN A 127 -7.95 13.26 11.16
CA ASN A 127 -7.72 12.67 12.48
C ASN A 127 -7.67 11.13 12.46
N PHE A 128 -8.01 10.52 11.34
CA PHE A 128 -7.94 9.07 11.15
C PHE A 128 -6.81 8.69 10.20
N ARG A 129 -6.37 7.42 10.28
CA ARG A 129 -5.34 6.86 9.42
C ARG A 129 -5.86 5.61 8.73
N GLY A 130 -5.77 5.61 7.41
CA GLY A 130 -6.05 4.45 6.58
C GLY A 130 -4.79 3.62 6.36
N GLN A 131 -4.85 2.69 5.43
CA GLN A 131 -3.72 1.83 5.14
C GLN A 131 -2.61 2.59 4.39
N GLY A 132 -1.34 2.31 4.73
CA GLY A 132 -0.16 2.80 4.01
C GLY A 132 0.23 1.89 2.84
N TYR A 133 1.20 2.36 2.05
CA TYR A 133 1.74 1.59 0.93
C TYR A 133 2.82 0.60 1.38
N PHE A 134 2.86 -0.57 0.75
CA PHE A 134 3.95 -1.53 0.83
C PHE A 134 4.09 -2.24 -0.52
N GLY A 135 5.30 -2.26 -1.06
CA GLY A 135 5.59 -2.97 -2.30
C GLY A 135 7.06 -3.31 -2.44
N ILE A 136 7.32 -4.49 -2.98
CA ILE A 136 8.64 -4.96 -3.38
C ILE A 136 8.56 -5.38 -4.83
N ASP A 137 9.35 -4.74 -5.68
CA ASP A 137 9.60 -5.17 -7.06
C ASP A 137 11.01 -5.72 -7.12
N ALA A 138 11.21 -6.89 -7.71
CA ALA A 138 12.52 -7.51 -7.81
C ALA A 138 12.71 -8.20 -9.14
N GLY A 139 13.96 -8.27 -9.56
CA GLY A 139 14.36 -8.95 -10.77
C GLY A 139 15.66 -9.73 -10.60
N VAL A 140 15.83 -10.72 -11.43
CA VAL A 140 17.07 -11.48 -11.58
C VAL A 140 17.53 -11.34 -13.04
N ASN A 141 18.82 -11.13 -13.21
CA ASN A 141 19.44 -11.00 -14.51
C ASN A 141 20.62 -11.98 -14.61
N LYS A 142 20.84 -12.51 -15.78
CA LYS A 142 22.01 -13.33 -16.09
C LYS A 142 22.42 -13.25 -17.53
N ASN A 143 23.71 -13.08 -17.77
CA ASN A 143 24.33 -13.13 -19.08
C ASN A 143 25.10 -14.46 -19.24
N PHE A 144 24.69 -15.24 -20.25
CA PHE A 144 25.38 -16.46 -20.67
C PHE A 144 26.31 -16.14 -21.82
N HIS A 145 27.61 -16.13 -21.56
CA HIS A 145 28.62 -15.97 -22.61
C HIS A 145 28.84 -17.30 -23.31
N ILE A 146 28.24 -17.46 -24.51
CA ILE A 146 28.37 -18.67 -25.34
C ILE A 146 29.73 -18.68 -26.02
N THR A 147 30.08 -17.55 -26.65
CA THR A 147 31.39 -17.27 -27.23
C THR A 147 31.80 -15.84 -26.88
N GLU A 148 32.99 -15.39 -27.33
CA GLU A 148 33.44 -14.00 -27.12
C GLU A 148 32.50 -12.93 -27.73
N ARG A 149 31.74 -13.32 -28.77
CA ARG A 149 30.82 -12.42 -29.49
C ARG A 149 29.34 -12.73 -29.26
N GLN A 150 29.04 -13.87 -28.67
CA GLN A 150 27.66 -14.33 -28.52
C GLN A 150 27.25 -14.34 -27.05
N ILE A 151 26.25 -13.56 -26.73
CA ILE A 151 25.72 -13.43 -25.39
C ILE A 151 24.21 -13.72 -25.41
N LEU A 152 23.76 -14.60 -24.51
CA LEU A 152 22.35 -14.82 -24.23
C LEU A 152 22.03 -14.21 -22.89
N SER A 153 21.24 -13.15 -22.89
CA SER A 153 20.79 -12.46 -21.66
C SER A 153 19.41 -12.94 -21.26
N PHE A 154 19.30 -13.40 -20.05
CA PHE A 154 18.03 -13.77 -19.42
C PHE A 154 17.70 -12.78 -18.32
N SER A 155 16.46 -12.31 -18.28
CA SER A 155 15.93 -11.48 -17.20
C SER A 155 14.56 -11.97 -16.79
N ALA A 156 14.30 -11.96 -15.48
CA ALA A 156 12.98 -12.22 -14.92
C ALA A 156 12.67 -11.14 -13.89
N TYR A 157 11.54 -10.47 -14.06
CA TYR A 157 11.08 -9.40 -13.17
C TYR A 157 9.75 -9.80 -12.53
N ALA A 158 9.59 -9.47 -11.27
CA ALA A 158 8.34 -9.62 -10.53
C ALA A 158 7.95 -8.27 -9.93
N TYR A 159 6.86 -7.70 -10.41
CA TYR A 159 6.24 -6.51 -9.84
C TYR A 159 5.25 -6.94 -8.76
N ASN A 160 5.29 -6.27 -7.61
CA ASN A 160 4.60 -6.69 -6.41
C ASN A 160 4.94 -8.16 -6.04
N LEU A 161 6.24 -8.43 -5.86
CA LEU A 161 6.79 -9.79 -5.59
C LEU A 161 6.04 -10.52 -4.48
N THR A 162 5.67 -9.81 -3.42
CA THR A 162 4.96 -10.35 -2.26
C THR A 162 3.47 -10.59 -2.51
N ASN A 163 2.94 -10.14 -3.66
CA ASN A 163 1.51 -10.12 -3.97
C ASN A 163 0.68 -9.48 -2.84
N SER A 164 1.24 -8.42 -2.23
CA SER A 164 0.59 -7.73 -1.13
C SER A 164 -0.55 -6.86 -1.65
N LEU A 165 -1.72 -6.99 -1.01
CA LEU A 165 -2.86 -6.12 -1.26
C LEU A 165 -2.82 -4.96 -0.28
N ARG A 166 -2.86 -3.72 -0.79
CA ARG A 166 -2.95 -2.48 -0.03
C ARG A 166 -4.08 -1.64 -0.55
N PHE A 167 -4.93 -1.17 0.35
CA PHE A 167 -6.09 -0.37 0.02
C PHE A 167 -5.74 1.12 0.01
N ASP A 168 -6.38 1.85 -0.90
CA ASP A 168 -6.17 3.28 -1.06
C ASP A 168 -7.07 4.07 -0.10
N ALA A 169 -6.43 4.75 0.86
CA ALA A 169 -7.14 5.61 1.80
C ALA A 169 -7.86 6.78 1.11
N GLY A 170 -7.39 7.21 -0.06
CA GLY A 170 -8.06 8.24 -0.88
C GLY A 170 -9.40 7.77 -1.44
N THR A 171 -9.65 6.47 -1.47
CA THR A 171 -10.91 5.88 -1.94
C THR A 171 -11.88 5.53 -0.83
N LEU A 172 -11.53 5.83 0.42
CA LEU A 172 -12.42 5.60 1.55
C LEU A 172 -13.73 6.34 1.34
N THR A 173 -14.81 5.63 1.48
CA THR A 173 -16.14 6.23 1.47
C THR A 173 -16.32 6.96 2.79
N ASN A 174 -15.97 8.24 2.78
CA ASN A 174 -16.02 9.09 3.96
C ASN A 174 -17.36 9.81 4.08
N ASN A 175 -18.15 9.73 3.01
CA ASN A 175 -19.33 10.54 2.87
C ASN A 175 -20.48 9.98 3.68
N SER A 176 -20.84 10.85 4.56
CA SER A 176 -22.13 10.93 5.19
C SER A 176 -22.62 9.63 5.81
N ALA A 177 -22.16 9.47 6.95
CA ALA A 177 -22.87 8.83 8.03
C ALA A 177 -24.39 8.95 7.96
N PHE A 178 -24.88 10.02 7.40
CA PHE A 178 -26.30 10.29 7.28
C PHE A 178 -26.99 9.56 6.16
N THR A 179 -26.34 9.47 4.99
CA THR A 179 -26.98 8.87 3.81
C THR A 179 -26.71 7.40 3.70
N ASN A 180 -25.54 6.93 4.18
CA ASN A 180 -25.22 5.52 4.14
C ASN A 180 -24.19 5.12 5.22
N PRO A 181 -24.65 4.91 6.46
CA PRO A 181 -23.76 4.57 7.56
C PRO A 181 -22.96 3.28 7.37
N SER A 182 -23.46 2.35 6.58
CA SER A 182 -22.79 1.05 6.34
C SER A 182 -21.53 1.16 5.49
N THR A 183 -21.30 2.29 4.83
CA THR A 183 -20.12 2.49 3.96
C THR A 183 -19.01 3.31 4.59
N ILE A 184 -19.18 3.79 5.82
CA ILE A 184 -18.15 4.60 6.49
C ILE A 184 -16.88 3.79 6.68
N GLY A 185 -15.77 4.32 6.17
CA GLY A 185 -14.48 3.66 6.25
C GLY A 185 -14.31 2.47 5.31
N LEU A 186 -15.26 2.24 4.39
CA LEU A 186 -15.15 1.22 3.36
C LEU A 186 -14.13 1.65 2.30
N TYR A 187 -13.16 0.80 2.03
CA TYR A 187 -12.24 0.99 0.90
C TYR A 187 -12.92 0.56 -0.40
N SER A 188 -12.87 1.43 -1.42
CA SER A 188 -13.40 1.15 -2.76
C SER A 188 -12.31 0.98 -3.82
N GLY A 189 -11.04 1.11 -3.45
CA GLY A 189 -9.92 0.96 -4.36
C GLY A 189 -8.66 0.46 -3.68
N THR A 190 -7.67 0.08 -4.50
CA THR A 190 -6.39 -0.46 -4.05
C THR A 190 -5.21 0.37 -4.54
N LEU A 191 -4.18 0.52 -3.70
CA LEU A 191 -2.90 1.15 -4.04
C LEU A 191 -1.99 0.22 -4.85
N THR A 192 -2.13 -1.08 -4.64
CA THR A 192 -1.30 -2.09 -5.30
C THR A 192 -2.11 -2.86 -6.33
N LYS A 193 -1.42 -3.26 -7.40
CA LYS A 193 -1.94 -4.19 -8.41
C LYS A 193 -1.54 -5.61 -8.05
N PRO A 194 -2.23 -6.64 -8.56
CA PRO A 194 -1.77 -8.03 -8.46
C PRO A 194 -0.34 -8.20 -8.98
N ARG A 195 0.35 -9.22 -8.48
CA ARG A 195 1.69 -9.54 -8.95
C ARG A 195 1.69 -9.83 -10.45
N VAL A 196 2.62 -9.20 -11.15
CA VAL A 196 2.91 -9.43 -12.56
C VAL A 196 4.34 -9.92 -12.69
N MET A 197 4.55 -10.94 -13.51
CA MET A 197 5.89 -11.46 -13.82
C MET A 197 6.18 -11.27 -15.30
N GLU A 198 7.39 -10.83 -15.58
CA GLU A 198 7.90 -10.63 -16.94
C GLU A 198 9.19 -11.43 -17.11
N PHE A 199 9.32 -12.10 -18.25
CA PHE A 199 10.52 -12.86 -18.61
C PHE A 199 11.03 -12.37 -19.96
N THR A 200 12.32 -12.09 -20.02
CA THR A 200 12.97 -11.62 -21.25
C THR A 200 14.15 -12.53 -21.56
N LEU A 201 14.27 -12.90 -22.84
CA LEU A 201 15.42 -13.60 -23.38
C LEU A 201 15.92 -12.81 -24.60
N ARG A 202 17.17 -12.38 -24.55
CA ARG A 202 17.79 -11.59 -25.60
C ARG A 202 19.07 -12.29 -26.06
N TYR A 203 19.23 -12.47 -27.38
CA TYR A 203 20.45 -13.01 -27.99
C TYR A 203 21.17 -11.91 -28.78
N GLU A 204 22.43 -11.74 -28.48
CA GLU A 204 23.34 -10.80 -29.15
C GLU A 204 24.45 -11.59 -29.85
N PHE A 205 24.79 -11.18 -31.07
CA PHE A 205 25.80 -11.83 -31.92
C PHE A 205 26.65 -10.83 -32.68
#